data_a18026b27b2b8a672cccc78e9faa11e4
#
_entry.id   a18026b27b2b8a672cccc78e9faa11e4
#
_cell.length_a   1.000
_cell.length_b   1.000
_cell.length_c   1.000
_cell.angle_alpha   90.00
_cell.angle_beta   90.00
_cell.angle_gamma   90.00
#
_symmetry.space_group_name_H-M   'P 1'
#
loop_
_entity.id
_entity.type
_entity.pdbx_description
1 polymer ?
#
loop_
_entity_poly.entity_id
_entity_poly.type
_entity_poly.pdbx_seq_one_letter_code
_entity_poly.pdbx_strand_id
1 'polypeptide(L)'
;MSERVAVVISNPTVGAELGHLEPWLASNGFTVRRLFRDDVLAADAADDADLVIVLGSEWTLAREMDAPQDPPQAAPAIAAEVALVRRRVEQDQPLLGICFGGQILSVALGGTVTRQDAAHIAWETPETHIEELDAPWVLLHNDAFTVPSGAEVLAEADHAPVAFRHGRAWGVQFHPEVDAEILQQMFMDVGTPRTVSEPTVDALRARAAEQRADSLRLFDRFWADVR
;
A
#
# COMPACT_ATOMS: atom_id res chain seq x y z
N MET A 1 -19.71 -4.88 -22.17
CA MET A 1 -19.05 -4.01 -21.16
C MET A 1 -17.61 -3.94 -21.56
N SER A 2 -17.00 -2.73 -21.62
CA SER A 2 -15.56 -2.62 -21.86
C SER A 2 -14.81 -3.32 -20.71
N GLU A 3 -13.74 -4.02 -21.04
CA GLU A 3 -12.83 -4.63 -20.09
C GLU A 3 -12.18 -3.53 -19.24
N ARG A 4 -12.24 -3.64 -17.91
CA ARG A 4 -11.59 -2.67 -17.00
C ARG A 4 -10.13 -3.04 -16.82
N VAL A 5 -9.27 -2.06 -16.79
CA VAL A 5 -7.83 -2.26 -16.58
C VAL A 5 -7.43 -1.75 -15.19
N ALA A 6 -6.87 -2.63 -14.36
CA ALA A 6 -6.16 -2.25 -13.15
C ALA A 6 -4.65 -2.30 -13.41
N VAL A 7 -3.97 -1.17 -13.26
CA VAL A 7 -2.50 -1.13 -13.27
C VAL A 7 -2.00 -1.32 -11.86
N VAL A 8 -1.13 -2.31 -11.65
CA VAL A 8 -0.49 -2.57 -10.36
C VAL A 8 1.00 -2.29 -10.47
N ILE A 9 1.50 -1.38 -9.62
CA ILE A 9 2.90 -0.98 -9.54
C ILE A 9 3.54 -1.65 -8.32
N SER A 10 4.66 -2.35 -8.51
CA SER A 10 5.40 -3.04 -7.46
C SER A 10 6.89 -3.15 -7.80
N ASN A 11 7.71 -3.61 -6.85
CA ASN A 11 8.99 -4.20 -7.21
C ASN A 11 8.77 -5.54 -7.94
N PRO A 12 9.75 -6.05 -8.70
CA PRO A 12 9.59 -7.30 -9.46
C PRO A 12 9.54 -8.55 -8.58
N THR A 13 10.02 -8.48 -7.36
CA THR A 13 10.16 -9.62 -6.44
C THR A 13 9.48 -9.34 -5.10
N VAL A 14 10.05 -8.49 -4.25
CA VAL A 14 9.55 -8.22 -2.89
C VAL A 14 8.22 -7.45 -2.95
N GLY A 15 7.19 -7.95 -2.25
CA GLY A 15 5.87 -7.30 -2.20
C GLY A 15 5.15 -7.25 -3.55
N ALA A 16 5.43 -8.20 -4.44
CA ALA A 16 4.80 -8.27 -5.76
C ALA A 16 3.49 -9.03 -5.75
N GLU A 17 3.21 -9.84 -4.74
CA GLU A 17 2.03 -10.68 -4.64
C GLU A 17 0.78 -9.83 -4.44
N LEU A 18 -0.31 -10.22 -5.09
CA LEU A 18 -1.59 -9.52 -4.98
C LEU A 18 -2.46 -10.04 -3.83
N GLY A 19 -2.23 -11.26 -3.36
CA GLY A 19 -2.99 -11.85 -2.28
C GLY A 19 -4.50 -11.70 -2.45
N HIS A 20 -5.16 -11.09 -1.47
CA HIS A 20 -6.61 -10.87 -1.52
C HIS A 20 -7.09 -9.88 -2.59
N LEU A 21 -6.20 -9.06 -3.15
CA LEU A 21 -6.53 -8.19 -4.29
C LEU A 21 -6.80 -8.98 -5.56
N GLU A 22 -6.09 -10.10 -5.80
CA GLU A 22 -6.24 -10.84 -7.05
C GLU A 22 -7.67 -11.35 -7.29
N PRO A 23 -8.29 -12.13 -6.37
CA PRO A 23 -9.66 -12.56 -6.53
C PRO A 23 -10.66 -11.40 -6.53
N TRP A 24 -10.40 -10.31 -5.79
CA TRP A 24 -11.24 -9.13 -5.78
C TRP A 24 -11.22 -8.41 -7.13
N LEU A 25 -10.06 -8.18 -7.71
CA LEU A 25 -9.91 -7.57 -9.05
C LEU A 25 -10.63 -8.40 -10.11
N ALA A 26 -10.43 -9.72 -10.10
CA ALA A 26 -11.08 -10.63 -11.02
C ALA A 26 -12.62 -10.59 -10.90
N SER A 27 -13.15 -10.59 -9.66
CA SER A 27 -14.60 -10.54 -9.41
C SER A 27 -15.24 -9.21 -9.83
N ASN A 28 -14.45 -8.12 -9.84
CA ASN A 28 -14.88 -6.80 -10.28
C ASN A 28 -14.63 -6.55 -11.79
N GLY A 29 -14.20 -7.58 -12.54
CA GLY A 29 -14.02 -7.52 -14.00
C GLY A 29 -12.81 -6.72 -14.44
N PHE A 30 -11.76 -6.67 -13.60
CA PHE A 30 -10.49 -6.06 -13.98
C PHE A 30 -9.55 -7.06 -14.63
N THR A 31 -8.90 -6.63 -15.71
CA THR A 31 -7.66 -7.22 -16.21
C THR A 31 -6.49 -6.51 -15.58
N VAL A 32 -5.55 -7.26 -15.01
CA VAL A 32 -4.38 -6.71 -14.32
C VAL A 32 -3.24 -6.50 -15.30
N ARG A 33 -2.73 -5.27 -15.35
CA ARG A 33 -1.46 -4.92 -16.01
C ARG A 33 -0.41 -4.57 -14.95
N ARG A 34 0.72 -5.28 -14.97
CA ARG A 34 1.83 -5.02 -14.03
C ARG A 34 2.79 -4.01 -14.62
N LEU A 35 3.22 -3.07 -13.78
CA LEU A 35 4.35 -2.18 -14.02
C LEU A 35 5.35 -2.37 -12.89
N PHE A 36 6.62 -2.45 -13.23
CA PHE A 36 7.69 -2.58 -12.24
C PHE A 36 8.37 -1.23 -12.04
N ARG A 37 8.43 -0.77 -10.77
CA ARG A 37 8.99 0.54 -10.44
C ARG A 37 10.46 0.69 -10.82
N ASP A 38 11.21 -0.42 -10.83
CA ASP A 38 12.61 -0.48 -11.26
C ASP A 38 12.84 0.01 -12.71
N ASP A 39 11.80 -0.03 -13.55
CA ASP A 39 11.85 0.40 -14.94
C ASP A 39 11.80 1.94 -15.12
N VAL A 40 11.75 2.72 -14.03
CA VAL A 40 11.62 4.20 -14.07
C VAL A 40 10.42 4.62 -14.92
N LEU A 41 9.23 4.50 -14.36
CA LEU A 41 7.95 4.63 -15.07
C LEU A 41 7.73 6.03 -15.66
N ALA A 42 7.20 6.12 -16.88
CA ALA A 42 6.71 7.38 -17.43
C ALA A 42 5.49 7.88 -16.63
N ALA A 43 5.35 9.19 -16.47
CA ALA A 43 4.24 9.76 -15.69
C ALA A 43 2.85 9.44 -16.26
N ASP A 44 2.74 9.14 -17.54
CA ASP A 44 1.52 8.77 -18.26
C ASP A 44 1.34 7.25 -18.45
N ALA A 45 2.24 6.43 -17.88
CA ALA A 45 2.25 4.97 -18.08
C ALA A 45 0.95 4.27 -17.65
N ALA A 46 0.12 4.92 -16.86
CA ALA A 46 -1.14 4.38 -16.35
C ALA A 46 -2.37 5.26 -16.70
N ASP A 47 -2.28 6.19 -17.64
CA ASP A 47 -3.37 7.11 -17.99
C ASP A 47 -4.64 6.38 -18.50
N ASP A 48 -4.47 5.23 -19.13
CA ASP A 48 -5.55 4.39 -19.67
C ASP A 48 -6.16 3.41 -18.64
N ALA A 49 -5.65 3.40 -17.40
CA ALA A 49 -6.14 2.50 -16.36
C ALA A 49 -7.42 3.03 -15.71
N ASP A 50 -8.40 2.13 -15.44
CA ASP A 50 -9.58 2.45 -14.63
C ASP A 50 -9.23 2.55 -13.13
N LEU A 51 -8.19 1.83 -12.70
CA LEU A 51 -7.69 1.80 -11.34
C LEU A 51 -6.16 1.68 -11.33
N VAL A 52 -5.48 2.44 -10.49
CA VAL A 52 -4.06 2.24 -10.19
C VAL A 52 -3.92 1.76 -8.74
N ILE A 53 -3.14 0.70 -8.54
CA ILE A 53 -2.75 0.20 -7.22
C ILE A 53 -1.24 0.26 -7.11
N VAL A 54 -0.74 0.94 -6.08
CA VAL A 54 0.69 1.04 -5.77
C VAL A 54 0.95 0.20 -4.52
N LEU A 55 1.69 -0.89 -4.67
CA LEU A 55 2.00 -1.81 -3.58
C LEU A 55 3.17 -1.34 -2.71
N GLY A 56 3.41 -2.09 -1.63
CA GLY A 56 4.54 -1.94 -0.74
C GLY A 56 5.91 -2.05 -1.42
N SER A 57 6.96 -1.71 -0.69
CA SER A 57 8.36 -1.82 -1.12
C SER A 57 9.28 -1.89 0.10
N GLU A 58 10.43 -2.51 -0.07
CA GLU A 58 11.56 -2.41 0.85
C GLU A 58 12.32 -1.07 0.77
N TRP A 59 12.06 -0.27 -0.28
CA TRP A 59 12.69 1.05 -0.45
C TRP A 59 12.13 2.08 0.54
N THR A 60 12.86 3.20 0.70
CA THR A 60 12.48 4.27 1.61
C THR A 60 12.28 5.61 0.90
N LEU A 61 11.29 6.37 1.37
CA LEU A 61 11.08 7.77 1.03
C LEU A 61 11.62 8.71 2.11
N ALA A 62 12.00 8.17 3.28
CA ALA A 62 12.62 8.95 4.34
C ALA A 62 14.01 9.42 3.91
N ARG A 63 14.24 10.73 3.96
CA ARG A 63 15.51 11.35 3.51
C ARG A 63 16.58 11.38 4.61
N GLU A 64 16.33 10.78 5.75
CA GLU A 64 17.21 10.81 6.92
C GLU A 64 18.26 9.71 6.88
N MET A 65 19.42 10.04 7.27
CA MET A 65 20.80 9.71 6.97
C MET A 65 21.29 8.27 7.14
N ASP A 66 20.56 7.30 7.65
CA ASP A 66 21.08 5.95 7.89
C ASP A 66 20.10 4.85 7.43
N ALA A 67 19.29 5.16 6.40
CA ALA A 67 18.47 4.13 5.76
C ALA A 67 19.36 3.03 5.18
N PRO A 68 18.94 1.76 5.18
CA PRO A 68 19.56 0.74 4.36
C PRO A 68 19.72 1.32 2.96
N GLN A 69 20.88 1.15 2.37
CA GLN A 69 21.16 1.77 1.07
C GLN A 69 20.20 1.17 0.02
N ASP A 70 19.22 1.94 -0.37
CA ASP A 70 18.42 1.61 -1.54
C ASP A 70 19.35 1.43 -2.75
N PRO A 71 18.98 0.56 -3.70
CA PRO A 71 19.79 0.39 -4.90
C PRO A 71 19.85 1.72 -5.69
N PRO A 72 20.91 1.96 -6.48
CA PRO A 72 21.12 3.24 -7.18
C PRO A 72 19.94 3.68 -8.05
N GLN A 73 19.13 2.75 -8.57
CA GLN A 73 17.95 3.03 -9.37
C GLN A 73 16.74 3.49 -8.55
N ALA A 74 16.72 3.31 -7.22
CA ALA A 74 15.55 3.61 -6.40
C ALA A 74 15.18 5.10 -6.45
N ALA A 75 16.12 6.01 -6.30
CA ALA A 75 15.83 7.45 -6.27
C ALA A 75 15.17 7.96 -7.58
N PRO A 76 15.67 7.66 -8.80
CA PRO A 76 14.99 8.05 -10.03
C PRO A 76 13.65 7.33 -10.21
N ALA A 77 13.52 6.05 -9.81
CA ALA A 77 12.29 5.30 -9.88
C ALA A 77 11.21 5.87 -8.95
N ILE A 78 11.56 6.18 -7.71
CA ILE A 78 10.67 6.85 -6.74
C ILE A 78 10.20 8.20 -7.28
N ALA A 79 11.09 9.01 -7.82
CA ALA A 79 10.72 10.30 -8.39
C ALA A 79 9.74 10.17 -9.57
N ALA A 80 9.94 9.17 -10.42
CA ALA A 80 9.06 8.85 -11.54
C ALA A 80 7.68 8.37 -11.04
N GLU A 81 7.64 7.49 -10.05
CA GLU A 81 6.41 6.98 -9.46
C GLU A 81 5.60 8.09 -8.75
N VAL A 82 6.27 8.98 -8.01
CA VAL A 82 5.64 10.18 -7.43
C VAL A 82 5.02 11.07 -8.52
N ALA A 83 5.69 11.24 -9.66
CA ALA A 83 5.15 12.03 -10.78
C ALA A 83 3.92 11.37 -11.41
N LEU A 84 3.92 10.04 -11.57
CA LEU A 84 2.79 9.26 -12.06
C LEU A 84 1.60 9.37 -11.10
N VAL A 85 1.82 9.16 -9.81
CA VAL A 85 0.76 9.24 -8.78
C VAL A 85 0.19 10.65 -8.69
N ARG A 86 1.04 11.69 -8.72
CA ARG A 86 0.59 13.09 -8.75
C ARG A 86 -0.31 13.37 -9.94
N ARG A 87 0.11 12.97 -11.14
CA ARG A 87 -0.69 13.11 -12.36
C ARG A 87 -2.04 12.41 -12.23
N ARG A 88 -2.07 11.22 -11.66
CA ARG A 88 -3.28 10.44 -11.45
C ARG A 88 -4.27 11.18 -10.54
N VAL A 89 -3.78 11.75 -9.43
CA VAL A 89 -4.60 12.55 -8.50
C VAL A 89 -5.09 13.85 -9.13
N GLU A 90 -4.23 14.57 -9.89
CA GLU A 90 -4.60 15.78 -10.61
C GLU A 90 -5.72 15.54 -11.64
N GLN A 91 -5.80 14.33 -12.19
CA GLN A 91 -6.85 13.90 -13.11
C GLN A 91 -8.10 13.36 -12.40
N ASP A 92 -8.13 13.38 -11.07
CA ASP A 92 -9.21 12.83 -10.22
C ASP A 92 -9.56 11.37 -10.60
N GLN A 93 -8.55 10.53 -10.72
CA GLN A 93 -8.71 9.14 -11.13
C GLN A 93 -8.44 8.15 -9.98
N PRO A 94 -9.12 6.97 -9.94
CA PRO A 94 -9.03 6.01 -8.84
C PRO A 94 -7.62 5.52 -8.57
N LEU A 95 -7.17 5.61 -7.30
CA LEU A 95 -5.87 5.14 -6.86
C LEU A 95 -5.92 4.56 -5.45
N LEU A 96 -5.28 3.40 -5.25
CA LEU A 96 -5.03 2.79 -3.94
C LEU A 96 -3.52 2.67 -3.72
N GLY A 97 -2.98 3.34 -2.72
CA GLY A 97 -1.60 3.19 -2.26
C GLY A 97 -1.55 2.35 -0.99
N ILE A 98 -0.76 1.27 -1.00
CA ILE A 98 -0.60 0.34 0.12
C ILE A 98 0.84 0.44 0.64
N CYS A 99 1.02 0.66 1.93
CA CYS A 99 2.29 0.80 2.64
C CYS A 99 3.18 1.86 1.96
N PHE A 100 4.23 1.46 1.26
CA PHE A 100 5.05 2.36 0.46
C PHE A 100 4.21 3.15 -0.57
N GLY A 101 3.21 2.54 -1.19
CA GLY A 101 2.28 3.23 -2.09
C GLY A 101 1.46 4.34 -1.41
N GLY A 102 1.07 4.15 -0.14
CA GLY A 102 0.45 5.21 0.67
C GLY A 102 1.43 6.35 0.97
N GLN A 103 2.71 6.02 1.18
CA GLN A 103 3.78 7.00 1.37
C GLN A 103 4.05 7.78 0.07
N ILE A 104 4.10 7.11 -1.09
CA ILE A 104 4.22 7.76 -2.41
C ILE A 104 3.04 8.73 -2.63
N LEU A 105 1.82 8.33 -2.32
CA LEU A 105 0.64 9.19 -2.44
C LEU A 105 0.75 10.42 -1.52
N SER A 106 1.18 10.23 -0.26
CA SER A 106 1.41 11.34 0.66
C SER A 106 2.40 12.35 0.09
N VAL A 107 3.56 11.89 -0.39
CA VAL A 107 4.60 12.76 -0.99
C VAL A 107 4.10 13.43 -2.27
N ALA A 108 3.35 12.73 -3.11
CA ALA A 108 2.76 13.30 -4.33
C ALA A 108 1.81 14.46 -4.04
N LEU A 109 1.14 14.44 -2.89
CA LEU A 109 0.22 15.46 -2.40
C LEU A 109 0.90 16.55 -1.52
N GLY A 110 2.23 16.49 -1.35
CA GLY A 110 3.01 17.46 -0.58
C GLY A 110 3.15 17.13 0.91
N GLY A 111 2.79 15.93 1.32
CA GLY A 111 3.12 15.37 2.64
C GLY A 111 4.60 14.94 2.74
N THR A 112 4.96 14.38 3.87
CA THR A 112 6.32 13.91 4.18
C THR A 112 6.30 12.48 4.67
N VAL A 113 7.44 11.81 4.56
CA VAL A 113 7.69 10.49 5.11
C VAL A 113 8.90 10.56 6.02
N THR A 114 8.78 10.02 7.22
CA THR A 114 9.84 10.02 8.23
C THR A 114 10.14 8.61 8.71
N ARG A 115 11.42 8.33 8.93
CA ARG A 115 11.88 7.09 9.55
C ARG A 115 11.45 7.04 11.00
N GLN A 116 10.90 5.92 11.44
CA GLN A 116 10.58 5.67 12.84
C GLN A 116 11.78 5.10 13.58
N ASP A 117 11.83 5.28 14.90
CA ASP A 117 12.93 4.80 15.76
C ASP A 117 13.07 3.27 15.75
N ALA A 118 11.99 2.56 15.46
CA ALA A 118 11.95 1.11 15.33
C ALA A 118 10.96 0.69 14.25
N ALA A 119 11.19 -0.49 13.66
CA ALA A 119 10.23 -1.13 12.77
C ALA A 119 8.91 -1.37 13.51
N HIS A 120 7.80 -0.95 12.92
CA HIS A 120 6.47 -1.29 13.41
C HIS A 120 6.00 -2.58 12.74
N ILE A 121 5.96 -3.65 13.53
CA ILE A 121 5.52 -4.98 13.11
C ILE A 121 4.39 -5.37 14.05
N ALA A 122 3.16 -5.28 13.58
CA ALA A 122 1.98 -5.51 14.38
C ALA A 122 0.82 -6.08 13.56
N TRP A 123 -0.15 -6.63 14.27
CA TRP A 123 -1.47 -6.94 13.76
C TRP A 123 -2.48 -6.34 14.72
N GLU A 124 -2.96 -5.15 14.38
CA GLU A 124 -3.73 -4.31 15.29
C GLU A 124 -4.90 -3.60 14.58
N THR A 125 -5.91 -3.24 15.36
CA THR A 125 -7.08 -2.50 14.91
C THR A 125 -6.82 -1.01 15.13
N PRO A 126 -6.84 -0.17 14.09
CA PRO A 126 -6.66 1.27 14.23
C PRO A 126 -7.93 1.94 14.81
N GLU A 127 -7.80 3.13 15.34
CA GLU A 127 -8.94 4.00 15.62
C GLU A 127 -9.52 4.54 14.32
N THR A 128 -10.83 4.34 14.10
CA THR A 128 -11.52 4.75 12.87
C THR A 128 -13.01 4.95 13.10
N HIS A 129 -13.65 5.73 12.21
CA HIS A 129 -15.09 5.87 12.13
C HIS A 129 -15.69 5.13 10.91
N ILE A 130 -14.85 4.40 10.18
CA ILE A 130 -15.23 3.63 8.99
C ILE A 130 -15.31 2.15 9.36
N GLU A 131 -16.49 1.56 9.26
CA GLU A 131 -16.77 0.19 9.67
C GLU A 131 -15.81 -0.82 9.01
N GLU A 132 -15.50 -0.64 7.73
CA GLU A 132 -14.64 -1.55 6.98
C GLU A 132 -13.15 -1.44 7.36
N LEU A 133 -12.76 -0.38 8.06
CA LEU A 133 -11.42 -0.21 8.63
C LEU A 133 -11.32 -0.70 10.08
N ASP A 134 -12.44 -0.90 10.77
CA ASP A 134 -12.51 -1.39 12.17
C ASP A 134 -12.27 -2.91 12.22
N ALA A 135 -11.08 -3.31 11.84
CA ALA A 135 -10.59 -4.68 11.84
C ALA A 135 -9.07 -4.69 12.10
N PRO A 136 -8.49 -5.80 12.57
CA PRO A 136 -7.06 -5.89 12.74
C PRO A 136 -6.35 -6.03 11.39
N TRP A 137 -5.38 -5.14 11.14
CA TRP A 137 -4.57 -5.11 9.92
C TRP A 137 -3.10 -5.40 10.19
N VAL A 138 -2.43 -6.00 9.21
CA VAL A 138 -0.98 -6.21 9.27
C VAL A 138 -0.25 -4.89 9.01
N LEU A 139 0.55 -4.46 9.95
CA LEU A 139 1.50 -3.36 9.84
C LEU A 139 2.91 -3.94 9.75
N LEU A 140 3.65 -3.54 8.72
CA LEU A 140 5.04 -3.92 8.49
C LEU A 140 5.75 -2.75 7.81
N HIS A 141 6.27 -1.82 8.59
CA HIS A 141 6.93 -0.63 8.05
C HIS A 141 7.97 -0.03 9.01
N ASN A 142 8.95 0.66 8.45
CA ASN A 142 9.95 1.46 9.17
C ASN A 142 9.67 2.96 9.05
N ASP A 143 8.87 3.36 8.08
CA ASP A 143 8.61 4.74 7.72
C ASP A 143 7.12 5.05 7.89
N ALA A 144 6.79 6.25 8.36
CA ALA A 144 5.41 6.72 8.47
C ALA A 144 5.20 7.98 7.63
N PHE A 145 4.05 8.08 6.99
CA PHE A 145 3.65 9.27 6.24
C PHE A 145 2.91 10.28 7.13
N THR A 146 2.95 11.53 6.74
CA THR A 146 2.00 12.55 7.24
C THR A 146 0.78 12.60 6.32
N VAL A 147 -0.39 12.92 6.89
CA VAL A 147 -1.59 13.18 6.07
C VAL A 147 -1.45 14.54 5.39
N PRO A 148 -1.52 14.59 4.05
CA PRO A 148 -1.37 15.83 3.31
C PRO A 148 -2.48 16.85 3.61
N SER A 149 -2.20 18.14 3.43
CA SER A 149 -3.22 19.18 3.57
C SER A 149 -4.39 18.96 2.60
N GLY A 150 -5.61 19.02 3.10
CA GLY A 150 -6.83 18.79 2.32
C GLY A 150 -7.21 17.31 2.17
N ALA A 151 -6.43 16.39 2.69
CA ALA A 151 -6.80 14.98 2.79
C ALA A 151 -7.55 14.70 4.10
N GLU A 152 -8.43 13.72 4.06
CA GLU A 152 -9.20 13.23 5.21
C GLU A 152 -8.45 12.06 5.87
N VAL A 153 -8.30 12.10 7.19
CA VAL A 153 -7.82 10.94 7.97
C VAL A 153 -8.95 9.92 8.06
N LEU A 154 -8.69 8.69 7.66
CA LEU A 154 -9.64 7.59 7.72
C LEU A 154 -9.40 6.66 8.92
N ALA A 155 -8.14 6.48 9.31
CA ALA A 155 -7.76 5.66 10.45
C ALA A 155 -6.41 6.10 11.03
N GLU A 156 -6.27 5.96 12.36
CA GLU A 156 -5.06 6.28 13.11
C GLU A 156 -4.67 5.09 14.02
N ALA A 157 -3.38 4.83 14.12
CA ALA A 157 -2.79 4.00 15.16
C ALA A 157 -2.09 4.88 16.19
N ASP A 158 -1.71 4.32 17.34
CA ASP A 158 -1.09 5.09 18.44
C ASP A 158 0.16 5.88 18.00
N HIS A 159 0.87 5.39 16.97
CA HIS A 159 2.15 5.95 16.54
C HIS A 159 2.04 6.89 15.33
N ALA A 160 0.99 6.78 14.50
CA ALA A 160 0.83 7.58 13.29
C ALA A 160 -0.54 7.38 12.63
N PRO A 161 -0.99 8.29 11.74
CA PRO A 161 -2.06 7.99 10.80
C PRO A 161 -1.73 6.78 9.92
N VAL A 162 -2.69 5.89 9.75
CA VAL A 162 -2.51 4.63 8.98
C VAL A 162 -3.44 4.52 7.77
N ALA A 163 -4.39 5.45 7.61
CA ALA A 163 -5.17 5.56 6.39
C ALA A 163 -5.65 7.00 6.16
N PHE A 164 -5.65 7.44 4.90
CA PHE A 164 -6.19 8.73 4.49
C PHE A 164 -6.78 8.65 3.09
N ARG A 165 -7.63 9.65 2.78
CA ARG A 165 -8.24 9.83 1.45
C ARG A 165 -8.03 11.26 0.95
N HIS A 166 -7.77 11.40 -0.35
CA HIS A 166 -7.80 12.67 -1.07
C HIS A 166 -8.51 12.48 -2.42
N GLY A 167 -9.69 13.08 -2.58
CA GLY A 167 -10.50 12.83 -3.77
C GLY A 167 -10.78 11.34 -3.97
N ARG A 168 -10.40 10.81 -5.13
CA ARG A 168 -10.53 9.40 -5.50
C ARG A 168 -9.26 8.57 -5.24
N ALA A 169 -8.39 9.02 -4.35
CA ALA A 169 -7.17 8.31 -3.96
C ALA A 169 -7.19 7.97 -2.47
N TRP A 170 -6.90 6.72 -2.13
CA TRP A 170 -6.71 6.23 -0.77
C TRP A 170 -5.26 5.83 -0.55
N GLY A 171 -4.69 6.22 0.58
CA GLY A 171 -3.40 5.75 1.07
C GLY A 171 -3.57 5.01 2.38
N VAL A 172 -3.08 3.76 2.46
CA VAL A 172 -3.07 2.97 3.69
C VAL A 172 -1.64 2.55 4.02
N GLN A 173 -1.29 2.48 5.31
CA GLN A 173 0.03 2.05 5.77
C GLN A 173 0.08 0.55 6.03
N PHE A 174 -1.03 -0.07 6.32
CA PHE A 174 -1.18 -1.49 6.56
C PHE A 174 -1.35 -2.28 5.25
N HIS A 175 -1.30 -3.59 5.35
CA HIS A 175 -1.32 -4.54 4.24
C HIS A 175 -2.64 -5.35 4.21
N PRO A 176 -3.72 -4.83 3.61
CA PRO A 176 -4.98 -5.57 3.49
C PRO A 176 -4.92 -6.69 2.43
N GLU A 177 -3.90 -6.66 1.56
CA GLU A 177 -3.73 -7.63 0.49
C GLU A 177 -3.11 -8.94 0.95
N VAL A 178 -2.33 -8.94 2.05
CA VAL A 178 -1.52 -10.11 2.42
C VAL A 178 -2.32 -11.17 3.15
N ASP A 179 -2.01 -12.43 2.86
CA ASP A 179 -2.32 -13.60 3.68
C ASP A 179 -1.10 -14.04 4.50
N ALA A 180 -1.25 -15.11 5.29
CA ALA A 180 -0.18 -15.58 6.16
C ALA A 180 1.05 -16.09 5.39
N GLU A 181 0.87 -16.66 4.22
CA GLU A 181 1.92 -17.18 3.36
C GLU A 181 2.73 -16.04 2.72
N ILE A 182 2.05 -15.02 2.21
CA ILE A 182 2.68 -13.81 1.67
C ILE A 182 3.43 -13.07 2.78
N LEU A 183 2.80 -12.89 3.95
CA LEU A 183 3.45 -12.24 5.08
C LEU A 183 4.71 -12.98 5.53
N GLN A 184 4.66 -14.31 5.58
CA GLN A 184 5.83 -15.12 5.90
C GLN A 184 6.96 -14.91 4.89
N GLN A 185 6.64 -14.85 3.59
CA GLN A 185 7.63 -14.60 2.53
C GLN A 185 8.20 -13.18 2.67
N MET A 186 7.38 -12.15 2.88
CA MET A 186 7.84 -10.78 3.09
C MET A 186 8.83 -10.68 4.26
N PHE A 187 8.56 -11.35 5.37
CA PHE A 187 9.48 -11.39 6.51
C PHE A 187 10.82 -12.08 6.17
N MET A 188 10.77 -13.13 5.36
CA MET A 188 11.99 -13.82 4.90
C MET A 188 12.83 -12.92 3.99
N ASP A 189 12.18 -12.22 3.06
CA ASP A 189 12.83 -11.36 2.08
C ASP A 189 13.56 -10.17 2.73
N VAL A 190 12.97 -9.60 3.81
CA VAL A 190 13.60 -8.51 4.57
C VAL A 190 14.47 -8.99 5.73
N GLY A 191 14.64 -10.30 5.89
CA GLY A 191 15.53 -10.87 6.91
C GLY A 191 15.05 -10.75 8.34
N THR A 192 13.72 -10.63 8.56
CA THR A 192 13.15 -10.52 9.91
C THR A 192 13.37 -11.83 10.71
N PRO A 193 13.90 -11.76 11.95
CA PRO A 193 14.07 -12.96 12.77
C PRO A 193 12.75 -13.68 13.02
N ARG A 194 12.76 -15.01 12.96
CA ARG A 194 11.56 -15.86 13.17
C ARG A 194 10.87 -15.60 14.51
N THR A 195 11.64 -15.31 15.55
CA THR A 195 11.08 -14.95 16.89
C THR A 195 10.21 -13.69 16.88
N VAL A 196 10.36 -12.83 15.86
CA VAL A 196 9.56 -11.63 15.65
C VAL A 196 8.42 -11.89 14.68
N SER A 197 8.69 -12.61 13.58
CA SER A 197 7.73 -12.83 12.50
C SER A 197 6.69 -13.92 12.80
N GLU A 198 7.09 -15.03 13.44
CA GLU A 198 6.21 -16.18 13.68
C GLU A 198 4.92 -15.83 14.45
N PRO A 199 4.95 -15.06 15.56
CA PRO A 199 3.73 -14.73 16.28
C PRO A 199 2.67 -14.01 15.41
N THR A 200 3.11 -13.09 14.56
CA THR A 200 2.20 -12.33 13.67
C THR A 200 1.66 -13.23 12.55
N VAL A 201 2.53 -14.05 11.93
CA VAL A 201 2.12 -15.00 10.89
C VAL A 201 1.12 -16.04 11.44
N ASP A 202 1.36 -16.59 12.63
CA ASP A 202 0.48 -17.58 13.24
C ASP A 202 -0.86 -16.96 13.66
N ALA A 203 -0.87 -15.73 14.17
CA ALA A 203 -2.10 -15.02 14.48
C ALA A 203 -2.94 -14.77 13.21
N LEU A 204 -2.31 -14.34 12.13
CA LEU A 204 -2.98 -14.14 10.84
C LEU A 204 -3.52 -15.46 10.28
N ARG A 205 -2.72 -16.54 10.32
CA ARG A 205 -3.14 -17.88 9.87
C ARG A 205 -4.35 -18.41 10.65
N ALA A 206 -4.38 -18.18 11.97
CA ALA A 206 -5.49 -18.61 12.81
C ALA A 206 -6.81 -17.91 12.47
N ARG A 207 -6.76 -16.73 11.82
CA ARG A 207 -7.95 -15.94 11.45
C ARG A 207 -8.04 -15.66 9.94
N ALA A 208 -7.43 -16.51 9.11
CA ALA A 208 -7.32 -16.31 7.67
C ALA A 208 -8.67 -16.05 6.96
N ALA A 209 -9.74 -16.75 7.36
CA ALA A 209 -11.06 -16.55 6.74
C ALA A 209 -11.69 -15.19 7.10
N GLU A 210 -11.53 -14.74 8.36
CA GLU A 210 -12.02 -13.44 8.82
C GLU A 210 -11.22 -12.32 8.14
N GLN A 211 -9.92 -12.40 8.19
CA GLN A 211 -9.02 -11.41 7.57
C GLN A 211 -9.28 -11.28 6.06
N ARG A 212 -9.49 -12.38 5.35
CA ARG A 212 -9.89 -12.34 3.94
C ARG A 212 -11.22 -11.61 3.75
N ALA A 213 -12.22 -11.87 4.60
CA ALA A 213 -13.51 -11.21 4.52
C ALA A 213 -13.40 -9.70 4.79
N ASP A 214 -12.59 -9.31 5.78
CA ASP A 214 -12.29 -7.92 6.10
C ASP A 214 -11.61 -7.21 4.92
N SER A 215 -10.60 -7.85 4.32
CA SER A 215 -9.89 -7.31 3.14
C SER A 215 -10.85 -7.07 1.97
N LEU A 216 -11.70 -8.03 1.66
CA LEU A 216 -12.66 -7.88 0.55
C LEU A 216 -13.68 -6.76 0.83
N ARG A 217 -14.18 -6.63 2.08
CA ARG A 217 -15.08 -5.51 2.46
C ARG A 217 -14.38 -4.17 2.32
N LEU A 218 -13.11 -4.07 2.75
CA LEU A 218 -12.33 -2.84 2.60
C LEU A 218 -12.14 -2.46 1.13
N PHE A 219 -11.80 -3.42 0.26
CA PHE A 219 -11.66 -3.15 -1.17
C PHE A 219 -12.99 -2.76 -1.83
N ASP A 220 -14.09 -3.37 -1.42
CA ASP A 220 -15.43 -3.00 -1.89
C ASP A 220 -15.79 -1.57 -1.46
N ARG A 221 -15.49 -1.20 -0.21
CA ARG A 221 -15.67 0.15 0.30
C ARG A 221 -14.81 1.16 -0.46
N PHE A 222 -13.51 0.89 -0.57
CA PHE A 222 -12.61 1.73 -1.37
C PHE A 222 -13.17 1.96 -2.77
N TRP A 223 -13.55 0.89 -3.47
CA TRP A 223 -14.05 0.99 -4.85
C TRP A 223 -15.38 1.75 -4.93
N ALA A 224 -16.26 1.59 -3.96
CA ALA A 224 -17.50 2.35 -3.90
C ALA A 224 -17.25 3.86 -3.75
N ASP A 225 -16.22 4.25 -3.02
CA ASP A 225 -15.87 5.66 -2.77
C ASP A 225 -15.15 6.33 -3.96
N VAL A 226 -14.48 5.54 -4.83
CA VAL A 226 -13.60 6.10 -5.87
C VAL A 226 -14.05 5.89 -7.32
N ARG A 227 -15.06 5.06 -7.57
CA ARG A 227 -15.61 4.77 -8.91
C ARG A 227 -16.52 5.86 -9.47
#